data_5aab5c22f138c3791443cf956834a649
#
_entry.id   5aab5c22f138c3791443cf956834a649
#
_cell.length_a   1.000
_cell.length_b   1.000
_cell.length_c   1.000
_cell.angle_alpha   90.00
_cell.angle_beta   90.00
_cell.angle_gamma   90.00
#
_symmetry.space_group_name_H-M   'P 1'
#
loop_
_entity.id
_entity.type
_entity.pdbx_description
1 polymer ?
#
loop_
_entity_poly.entity_id
_entity_poly.type
_entity_poly.pdbx_seq_one_letter_code
_entity_poly.pdbx_strand_id
1 'polypeptide(L)'
;MIQTFIDKQSVIFQVENKNFSVLDLEQHQTKDTTDSHINGELTVIWRDWDNLIKNHPKMVYVNTVNPGEIKGPHIHKNRTTYFFCVHGNVVFVIQDNAGKFHEIKVDSEKPVLITVSNGTAAAIVNPTTKIAKVLVLADIAWRPNDDEMKNISFDDYDWDKWKSG
;
A
#
# COMPACT_ATOMS: atom_id res chain seq x y z
N MET A 1 -16.70 25.85 -8.79
CA MET A 1 -17.46 25.60 -7.55
C MET A 1 -17.54 24.09 -7.36
N ILE A 2 -16.62 23.53 -6.59
CA ILE A 2 -16.65 22.09 -6.22
C ILE A 2 -17.65 21.99 -5.10
N GLN A 3 -18.85 21.57 -5.41
CA GLN A 3 -19.92 21.48 -4.44
C GLN A 3 -20.07 20.04 -3.96
N THR A 4 -19.88 19.90 -2.67
CA THR A 4 -20.43 18.88 -1.78
C THR A 4 -20.04 17.44 -2.05
N PHE A 5 -18.89 17.01 -1.51
CA PHE A 5 -18.66 15.63 -1.11
C PHE A 5 -18.47 15.60 0.42
N ILE A 6 -19.58 15.75 1.15
CA ILE A 6 -19.63 15.44 2.58
C ILE A 6 -20.75 14.41 2.72
N ASP A 7 -20.42 13.18 2.46
CA ASP A 7 -21.15 12.09 3.07
C ASP A 7 -20.16 11.30 3.94
N LYS A 8 -20.57 10.98 5.17
CA LYS A 8 -19.77 10.13 6.05
C LYS A 8 -19.61 8.80 5.37
N GLN A 9 -18.48 8.64 4.68
CA GLN A 9 -18.18 7.45 3.94
C GLN A 9 -17.98 6.30 4.90
N SER A 10 -18.71 5.24 4.67
CA SER A 10 -18.45 3.95 5.26
C SER A 10 -17.12 3.45 4.70
N VAL A 11 -16.08 3.51 5.52
CA VAL A 11 -14.79 2.88 5.22
C VAL A 11 -15.01 1.39 5.08
N ILE A 12 -14.75 0.84 3.89
CA ILE A 12 -14.89 -0.59 3.62
C ILE A 12 -13.53 -1.25 3.72
N PHE A 13 -13.28 -1.94 4.83
CA PHE A 13 -12.12 -2.79 4.97
C PHE A 13 -12.39 -4.16 4.35
N GLN A 14 -11.55 -4.60 3.41
CA GLN A 14 -11.55 -5.99 2.93
C GLN A 14 -10.97 -6.92 4.01
N VAL A 15 -9.92 -6.46 4.69
CA VAL A 15 -9.25 -7.16 5.80
C VAL A 15 -8.81 -6.13 6.82
N GLU A 16 -9.07 -6.40 8.10
CA GLU A 16 -8.57 -5.60 9.21
C GLU A 16 -8.14 -6.51 10.36
N ASN A 17 -6.90 -6.37 10.78
CA ASN A 17 -6.38 -6.96 11.99
C ASN A 17 -5.29 -6.04 12.58
N LYS A 18 -4.71 -6.43 13.72
CA LYS A 18 -3.70 -5.60 14.39
C LYS A 18 -2.36 -5.48 13.66
N ASN A 19 -2.07 -6.38 12.70
CA ASN A 19 -0.82 -6.40 11.97
C ASN A 19 -0.92 -5.61 10.65
N PHE A 20 -2.05 -5.72 9.97
CA PHE A 20 -2.27 -5.04 8.69
C PHE A 20 -3.75 -4.83 8.40
N SER A 21 -4.04 -3.94 7.47
CA SER A 21 -5.38 -3.79 6.90
C SER A 21 -5.31 -3.58 5.40
N VAL A 22 -6.40 -3.93 4.72
CA VAL A 22 -6.62 -3.66 3.29
C VAL A 22 -7.94 -2.91 3.17
N LEU A 23 -7.86 -1.69 2.65
CA LEU A 23 -8.98 -0.77 2.54
C LEU A 23 -9.23 -0.44 1.08
N ASP A 24 -10.48 -0.55 0.62
CA ASP A 24 -10.88 -0.03 -0.68
C ASP A 24 -10.83 1.50 -0.70
N LEU A 25 -10.21 2.07 -1.73
CA LEU A 25 -10.14 3.52 -1.90
C LEU A 25 -11.26 4.03 -2.80
N GLU A 26 -11.66 5.26 -2.53
CA GLU A 26 -12.64 5.96 -3.34
C GLU A 26 -12.07 6.33 -4.70
N GLN A 27 -12.87 6.05 -5.74
CA GLN A 27 -12.63 6.55 -7.09
C GLN A 27 -13.79 7.43 -7.53
N HIS A 28 -13.49 8.57 -8.10
CA HIS A 28 -14.46 9.53 -8.63
C HIS A 28 -14.16 9.84 -10.08
N GLN A 29 -15.15 9.67 -10.94
CA GLN A 29 -15.03 10.14 -12.32
C GLN A 29 -14.91 11.66 -12.34
N THR A 30 -13.97 12.14 -13.13
CA THR A 30 -13.82 13.57 -13.42
C THR A 30 -14.47 13.92 -14.75
N LYS A 31 -14.98 15.14 -14.85
CA LYS A 31 -15.67 15.63 -16.04
C LYS A 31 -15.04 16.92 -16.51
N ASP A 32 -14.99 17.09 -17.82
CA ASP A 32 -14.62 18.35 -18.41
C ASP A 32 -15.62 19.45 -18.03
N THR A 33 -15.13 20.65 -17.79
CA THR A 33 -15.95 21.79 -17.36
C THR A 33 -16.72 22.43 -18.49
N THR A 34 -16.35 22.19 -19.76
CA THR A 34 -16.91 22.79 -20.93
C THR A 34 -18.13 22.02 -21.43
N ASP A 35 -18.01 20.72 -21.61
CA ASP A 35 -19.03 19.87 -22.24
C ASP A 35 -19.47 18.68 -21.36
N SER A 36 -18.91 18.58 -20.14
CA SER A 36 -19.23 17.55 -19.13
C SER A 36 -18.91 16.11 -19.55
N HIS A 37 -18.11 15.87 -20.59
CA HIS A 37 -17.66 14.51 -20.89
C HIS A 37 -16.73 13.99 -19.78
N ILE A 38 -16.71 12.68 -19.59
CA ILE A 38 -15.80 12.04 -18.64
C ILE A 38 -14.39 12.14 -19.22
N ASN A 39 -13.51 12.84 -18.52
CA ASN A 39 -12.11 13.05 -18.93
C ASN A 39 -11.09 12.27 -18.09
N GLY A 40 -11.56 11.49 -17.13
CA GLY A 40 -10.69 10.66 -16.28
C GLY A 40 -11.33 10.29 -14.96
N GLU A 41 -10.48 9.95 -14.00
CA GLU A 41 -10.89 9.62 -12.64
C GLU A 41 -9.87 10.12 -11.61
N LEU A 42 -10.33 10.29 -10.39
CA LEU A 42 -9.55 10.68 -9.23
C LEU A 42 -9.64 9.56 -8.18
N THR A 43 -8.50 9.10 -7.70
CA THR A 43 -8.43 8.19 -6.54
C THR A 43 -7.95 8.96 -5.32
N VAL A 44 -8.73 8.95 -4.25
CA VAL A 44 -8.36 9.59 -2.99
C VAL A 44 -7.56 8.61 -2.14
N ILE A 45 -6.28 8.91 -1.92
CA ILE A 45 -5.37 8.03 -1.16
C ILE A 45 -5.40 8.41 0.32
N TRP A 46 -5.42 9.71 0.62
CA TRP A 46 -5.41 10.24 1.99
C TRP A 46 -5.89 11.68 2.03
N ARG A 47 -6.60 12.00 3.11
CA ARG A 47 -6.99 13.36 3.51
C ARG A 47 -6.68 13.54 4.99
N ASP A 48 -6.38 14.74 5.42
CA ASP A 48 -5.98 15.05 6.81
C ASP A 48 -7.11 14.85 7.83
N TRP A 49 -8.37 14.82 7.38
CA TRP A 49 -9.53 14.53 8.22
C TRP A 49 -10.00 13.07 8.15
N ASP A 50 -9.40 12.24 7.29
CA ASP A 50 -9.68 10.80 7.26
C ASP A 50 -8.96 10.14 8.44
N ASN A 51 -9.68 9.39 9.24
CA ASN A 51 -9.07 8.61 10.32
C ASN A 51 -8.36 7.33 9.83
N LEU A 52 -8.09 7.24 8.54
CA LEU A 52 -7.44 6.08 7.90
C LEU A 52 -5.96 5.99 8.26
N ILE A 53 -5.32 7.13 8.37
CA ILE A 53 -3.92 7.26 8.77
C ILE A 53 -3.89 7.94 10.13
N LYS A 54 -3.58 7.18 11.18
CA LYS A 54 -3.63 7.65 12.58
C LYS A 54 -2.69 8.83 12.86
N ASN A 55 -1.53 8.84 12.19
CA ASN A 55 -0.55 9.90 12.29
C ASN A 55 -0.32 10.50 10.90
N HIS A 56 -0.22 11.80 10.79
CA HIS A 56 0.10 12.46 9.53
C HIS A 56 1.39 11.89 8.93
N PRO A 57 1.42 11.61 7.62
CA PRO A 57 2.63 11.13 6.96
C PRO A 57 3.79 12.11 7.16
N LYS A 58 4.95 11.57 7.54
CA LYS A 58 6.20 12.33 7.69
C LYS A 58 7.15 12.12 6.51
N MET A 59 6.87 11.10 5.72
CA MET A 59 7.63 10.80 4.49
C MET A 59 6.68 10.19 3.46
N VAL A 60 6.84 10.61 2.20
CA VAL A 60 6.14 10.05 1.05
C VAL A 60 7.17 9.72 -0.01
N TYR A 61 7.11 8.52 -0.58
CA TYR A 61 8.05 8.09 -1.63
C TYR A 61 7.42 7.04 -2.54
N VAL A 62 8.07 6.75 -3.66
CA VAL A 62 7.65 5.71 -4.59
C VAL A 62 8.69 4.58 -4.60
N ASN A 63 8.25 3.36 -4.35
CA ASN A 63 9.01 2.16 -4.60
C ASN A 63 8.76 1.69 -6.03
N THR A 64 9.83 1.60 -6.81
CA THR A 64 9.81 0.85 -8.07
C THR A 64 10.22 -0.59 -7.79
N VAL A 65 9.42 -1.54 -8.24
CA VAL A 65 9.70 -2.97 -8.13
C VAL A 65 9.87 -3.53 -9.54
N ASN A 66 11.10 -3.94 -9.86
CA ASN A 66 11.41 -4.51 -11.16
C ASN A 66 10.72 -5.86 -11.37
N PRO A 67 10.55 -6.31 -12.63
CA PRO A 67 9.99 -7.60 -12.94
C PRO A 67 10.69 -8.75 -12.21
N GLY A 68 9.93 -9.64 -11.58
CA GLY A 68 10.45 -10.79 -10.85
C GLY A 68 11.16 -10.49 -9.53
N GLU A 69 11.27 -9.23 -9.12
CA GLU A 69 12.01 -8.83 -7.93
C GLU A 69 11.16 -8.79 -6.66
N ILE A 70 11.86 -8.96 -5.53
CA ILE A 70 11.31 -8.92 -4.19
C ILE A 70 12.00 -7.79 -3.42
N LYS A 71 11.21 -6.94 -2.77
CA LYS A 71 11.70 -5.93 -1.83
C LYS A 71 11.33 -6.34 -0.39
N GLY A 72 12.31 -6.46 0.46
CA GLY A 72 12.16 -7.01 1.81
C GLY A 72 12.46 -8.52 1.85
N PRO A 73 11.99 -9.24 2.88
CA PRO A 73 11.15 -8.77 3.99
C PRO A 73 11.86 -7.80 4.94
N HIS A 74 11.10 -6.82 5.43
CA HIS A 74 11.55 -5.86 6.44
C HIS A 74 10.59 -5.81 7.61
N ILE A 75 11.12 -5.45 8.79
CA ILE A 75 10.34 -5.01 9.95
C ILE A 75 10.72 -3.58 10.27
N HIS A 76 9.73 -2.73 10.47
CA HIS A 76 9.89 -1.39 11.02
C HIS A 76 9.55 -1.43 12.52
N LYS A 77 10.44 -0.91 13.38
CA LYS A 77 10.26 -0.98 14.83
C LYS A 77 9.07 -0.15 15.30
N ASN A 78 8.98 1.09 14.83
CA ASN A 78 7.99 2.07 15.28
C ASN A 78 7.12 2.60 14.14
N ARG A 79 7.60 2.51 12.90
CA ARG A 79 6.94 3.05 11.71
C ARG A 79 5.76 2.18 11.27
N THR A 80 4.62 2.81 11.09
CA THR A 80 3.50 2.28 10.30
C THR A 80 3.61 2.79 8.87
N THR A 81 3.39 1.91 7.91
CA THR A 81 3.56 2.21 6.49
C THR A 81 2.26 1.92 5.75
N TYR A 82 1.90 2.81 4.84
CA TYR A 82 0.70 2.75 4.03
C TYR A 82 1.12 2.68 2.57
N PHE A 83 0.60 1.70 1.84
CA PHE A 83 1.01 1.40 0.47
C PHE A 83 -0.15 1.51 -0.49
N PHE A 84 0.09 2.16 -1.61
CA PHE A 84 -0.84 2.27 -2.72
C PHE A 84 -0.14 1.92 -4.04
N CYS A 85 -0.65 0.92 -4.77
CA CYS A 85 -0.10 0.57 -6.08
C CYS A 85 -0.57 1.56 -7.14
N VAL A 86 0.34 2.42 -7.62
CA VAL A 86 0.03 3.42 -8.65
C VAL A 86 0.20 2.90 -10.07
N HIS A 87 0.93 1.80 -10.26
CA HIS A 87 1.15 1.23 -11.58
C HIS A 87 1.54 -0.25 -11.49
N GLY A 88 0.94 -1.07 -12.35
CA GLY A 88 1.21 -2.49 -12.44
C GLY A 88 0.57 -3.31 -11.32
N ASN A 89 1.13 -4.48 -11.06
CA ASN A 89 0.64 -5.43 -10.08
C ASN A 89 1.75 -5.85 -9.14
N VAL A 90 1.44 -6.00 -7.87
CA VAL A 90 2.34 -6.51 -6.85
C VAL A 90 1.62 -7.47 -5.92
N VAL A 91 2.38 -8.26 -5.19
CA VAL A 91 1.89 -9.08 -4.10
C VAL A 91 2.58 -8.61 -2.83
N PHE A 92 1.81 -8.29 -1.80
CA PHE A 92 2.33 -8.11 -0.46
C PHE A 92 2.32 -9.45 0.26
N VAL A 93 3.47 -9.84 0.78
CA VAL A 93 3.62 -11.01 1.65
C VAL A 93 3.87 -10.49 3.06
N ILE A 94 2.89 -10.70 3.94
CA ILE A 94 2.92 -10.18 5.32
C ILE A 94 2.91 -11.36 6.27
N GLN A 95 3.83 -11.39 7.23
CA GLN A 95 3.80 -12.36 8.31
C GLN A 95 3.20 -11.73 9.55
N ASP A 96 2.11 -12.30 10.06
CA ASP A 96 1.49 -11.84 11.30
C ASP A 96 2.22 -12.32 12.55
N ASN A 97 1.80 -11.84 13.72
CA ASN A 97 2.43 -12.17 14.99
C ASN A 97 2.28 -13.65 15.40
N ALA A 98 1.39 -14.40 14.73
CA ALA A 98 1.25 -15.85 14.91
C ALA A 98 2.17 -16.65 13.96
N GLY A 99 2.96 -15.95 13.13
CA GLY A 99 3.83 -16.55 12.13
C GLY A 99 3.13 -16.95 10.83
N LYS A 100 1.84 -16.63 10.68
CA LYS A 100 1.09 -16.96 9.47
C LYS A 100 1.38 -15.96 8.37
N PHE A 101 1.58 -16.47 7.15
CA PHE A 101 1.74 -15.65 5.95
C PHE A 101 0.39 -15.28 5.32
N HIS A 102 0.27 -14.03 4.95
CA HIS A 102 -0.86 -13.46 4.21
C HIS A 102 -0.36 -12.90 2.89
N GLU A 103 -1.02 -13.28 1.81
CA GLU A 103 -0.69 -12.85 0.44
C GLU A 103 -1.79 -11.95 -0.08
N ILE A 104 -1.46 -10.69 -0.34
CA ILE A 104 -2.41 -9.70 -0.81
C ILE A 104 -2.00 -9.28 -2.21
N LYS A 105 -2.76 -9.74 -3.20
CA LYS A 105 -2.56 -9.34 -4.61
C LYS A 105 -3.17 -7.96 -4.82
N VAL A 106 -2.39 -7.05 -5.36
CA VAL A 106 -2.79 -5.66 -5.61
C VAL A 106 -2.59 -5.30 -7.07
N ASP A 107 -3.60 -4.68 -7.62
CA ASP A 107 -3.69 -4.22 -9.00
C ASP A 107 -3.96 -2.72 -8.99
N SER A 108 -3.22 -1.94 -9.78
CA SER A 108 -3.41 -0.49 -9.90
C SER A 108 -4.80 -0.10 -10.42
N GLU A 109 -5.51 -1.00 -11.12
CA GLU A 109 -6.87 -0.78 -11.61
C GLU A 109 -7.95 -0.97 -10.52
N LYS A 110 -7.58 -1.57 -9.39
CA LYS A 110 -8.45 -1.76 -8.23
C LYS A 110 -7.80 -1.15 -7.00
N PRO A 111 -7.94 0.16 -6.80
CA PRO A 111 -7.19 0.88 -5.81
C PRO A 111 -7.55 0.47 -4.38
N VAL A 112 -6.54 0.01 -3.68
CA VAL A 112 -6.60 -0.31 -2.25
C VAL A 112 -5.46 0.36 -1.51
N LEU A 113 -5.69 0.72 -0.26
CA LEU A 113 -4.65 1.12 0.67
C LEU A 113 -4.32 -0.04 1.58
N ILE A 114 -3.06 -0.48 1.56
CA ILE A 114 -2.55 -1.49 2.47
C ILE A 114 -1.82 -0.80 3.60
N THR A 115 -2.24 -1.05 4.83
CA THR A 115 -1.53 -0.61 6.03
C THR A 115 -0.74 -1.78 6.60
N VAL A 116 0.53 -1.57 6.87
CA VAL A 116 1.38 -2.51 7.63
C VAL A 116 1.79 -1.82 8.92
N SER A 117 1.34 -2.36 10.03
CA SER A 117 1.62 -1.83 11.37
C SER A 117 3.08 -2.03 11.74
N ASN A 118 3.60 -1.13 12.57
CA ASN A 118 4.93 -1.30 13.15
C ASN A 118 5.09 -2.68 13.82
N GLY A 119 6.29 -3.24 13.79
CA GLY A 119 6.59 -4.57 14.31
C GLY A 119 6.09 -5.73 13.43
N THR A 120 5.48 -5.45 12.28
CA THR A 120 4.99 -6.46 11.35
C THR A 120 5.96 -6.62 10.18
N ALA A 121 6.27 -7.86 9.84
CA ALA A 121 7.15 -8.21 8.75
C ALA A 121 6.41 -8.20 7.40
N ALA A 122 6.96 -7.55 6.40
CA ALA A 122 6.37 -7.49 5.09
C ALA A 122 7.39 -7.44 3.95
N ALA A 123 7.00 -8.00 2.81
CA ALA A 123 7.71 -7.90 1.54
C ALA A 123 6.75 -7.50 0.42
N ILE A 124 7.30 -6.92 -0.65
CA ILE A 124 6.60 -6.62 -1.89
C ILE A 124 7.23 -7.43 -3.00
N VAL A 125 6.42 -8.20 -3.72
CA VAL A 125 6.84 -9.02 -4.86
C VAL A 125 6.21 -8.47 -6.12
N ASN A 126 6.99 -8.36 -7.20
CA ASN A 126 6.46 -8.13 -8.53
C ASN A 126 6.52 -9.44 -9.35
N PRO A 127 5.44 -10.22 -9.43
CA PRO A 127 5.44 -11.48 -10.14
C PRO A 127 5.23 -11.34 -11.66
N THR A 128 5.27 -10.10 -12.17
CA THR A 128 4.97 -9.80 -13.58
C THR A 128 6.22 -9.52 -14.39
N THR A 129 6.07 -9.40 -15.70
CA THR A 129 7.15 -9.03 -16.64
C THR A 129 7.29 -7.52 -16.85
N LYS A 130 6.49 -6.71 -16.15
CA LYS A 130 6.50 -5.25 -16.25
C LYS A 130 6.87 -4.61 -14.91
N ILE A 131 7.41 -3.41 -14.96
CA ILE A 131 7.70 -2.63 -13.74
C ILE A 131 6.41 -2.31 -13.00
N ALA A 132 6.44 -2.44 -11.68
CA ALA A 132 5.40 -1.94 -10.80
C ALA A 132 5.89 -0.74 -9.97
N LYS A 133 4.96 0.15 -9.61
CA LYS A 133 5.24 1.32 -8.76
C LYS A 133 4.25 1.38 -7.61
N VAL A 134 4.78 1.54 -6.42
CA VAL A 134 4.00 1.61 -5.18
C VAL A 134 4.32 2.93 -4.48
N LEU A 135 3.32 3.78 -4.32
CA LEU A 135 3.40 4.97 -3.47
C LEU A 135 3.34 4.53 -2.01
N VAL A 136 4.19 5.11 -1.20
CA VAL A 136 4.32 4.78 0.21
C VAL A 136 4.20 6.03 1.05
N LEU A 137 3.30 6.00 2.02
CA LEU A 137 3.16 6.99 3.07
C LEU A 137 3.71 6.38 4.36
N ALA A 138 4.52 7.12 5.10
CA ALA A 138 5.11 6.65 6.35
C ALA A 138 4.91 7.68 7.46
N ASP A 139 4.46 7.25 8.64
CA ASP A 139 4.23 8.12 9.80
C ASP A 139 5.53 8.54 10.51
N ILE A 140 6.64 7.85 10.22
CA ILE A 140 7.99 8.20 10.66
C ILE A 140 8.88 8.31 9.43
N ALA A 141 9.57 9.44 9.25
CA ALA A 141 10.53 9.61 8.18
C ALA A 141 11.82 8.82 8.47
N TRP A 142 12.39 8.23 7.41
CA TRP A 142 13.71 7.61 7.50
C TRP A 142 14.78 8.66 7.83
N ARG A 143 15.72 8.27 8.68
CA ARG A 143 16.92 9.06 8.99
C ARG A 143 18.14 8.15 8.91
N PRO A 144 19.30 8.67 8.47
CA PRO A 144 20.55 7.90 8.53
C PRO A 144 20.83 7.40 9.95
N ASN A 145 21.17 6.12 10.08
CA ASN A 145 21.56 5.47 11.35
C ASN A 145 20.44 5.46 12.43
N ASP A 146 19.15 5.52 12.02
CA ASP A 146 18.03 5.50 12.96
C ASP A 146 17.67 4.09 13.46
N ASP A 147 18.27 3.06 12.87
CA ASP A 147 18.03 1.64 13.21
C ASP A 147 16.54 1.24 13.26
N GLU A 148 15.70 1.99 12.50
CA GLU A 148 14.26 1.84 12.46
C GLU A 148 13.82 0.60 11.67
N MET A 149 14.58 0.27 10.62
CA MET A 149 14.28 -0.87 9.74
C MET A 149 15.27 -2.01 9.97
N LYS A 150 14.76 -3.23 10.05
CA LYS A 150 15.54 -4.46 10.13
C LYS A 150 15.20 -5.37 8.97
N ASN A 151 16.22 -5.84 8.26
CA ASN A 151 16.07 -6.93 7.28
C ASN A 151 15.90 -8.26 8.01
N ILE A 152 14.99 -9.08 7.53
CA ILE A 152 14.74 -10.43 8.02
C ILE A 152 14.61 -11.39 6.83
N SER A 153 14.50 -12.69 7.12
CA SER A 153 14.14 -13.71 6.15
C SER A 153 12.80 -14.35 6.50
N PHE A 154 12.11 -14.86 5.48
CA PHE A 154 10.94 -15.73 5.61
C PHE A 154 11.37 -17.13 5.16
N ASP A 155 12.09 -17.83 6.03
CA ASP A 155 12.76 -19.10 5.68
C ASP A 155 11.77 -20.21 5.31
N ASP A 156 10.59 -20.21 5.93
CA ASP A 156 9.52 -21.19 5.67
C ASP A 156 8.54 -20.76 4.57
N TYR A 157 8.82 -19.64 3.87
CA TYR A 157 7.93 -19.14 2.83
C TYR A 157 8.41 -19.55 1.43
N ASP A 158 7.51 -20.14 0.65
CA ASP A 158 7.78 -20.52 -0.74
C ASP A 158 7.76 -19.30 -1.68
N TRP A 159 8.93 -18.73 -1.95
CA TRP A 159 9.11 -17.63 -2.88
C TRP A 159 9.04 -18.06 -4.36
N ASP A 160 9.28 -19.32 -4.67
CA ASP A 160 9.38 -19.81 -6.04
C ASP A 160 8.06 -19.71 -6.79
N LYS A 161 6.95 -19.73 -6.06
CA LYS A 161 5.61 -19.54 -6.65
C LYS A 161 5.39 -18.18 -7.32
N TRP A 162 6.22 -17.18 -7.02
CA TRP A 162 6.17 -15.85 -7.63
C TRP A 162 7.22 -15.64 -8.72
N LYS A 163 8.11 -16.59 -8.95
CA LYS A 163 9.05 -16.52 -10.04
C LYS A 163 8.29 -16.81 -11.33
N SER A 164 8.34 -15.87 -12.26
CA SER A 164 7.84 -16.11 -13.63
C SER A 164 8.66 -17.23 -14.25
N GLY A 165 7.96 -18.30 -14.68
CA GLY A 165 8.58 -19.33 -15.50
C GLY A 165 9.02 -18.78 -16.88
#